data_acbbb58daf12b48f83d8df07e8714dfa
#
_entry.id   acbbb58daf12b48f83d8df07e8714dfa
#
_cell.length_a   1.000
_cell.length_b   1.000
_cell.length_c   1.000
_cell.angle_alpha   90.00
_cell.angle_beta   90.00
_cell.angle_gamma   90.00
#
_symmetry.space_group_name_H-M   'P 1'
#
loop_
_entity.id
_entity.type
_entity.pdbx_description
1 polymer ?
#
loop_
_entity_poly.entity_id
_entity_poly.type
_entity_poly.pdbx_seq_one_letter_code
_entity_poly.pdbx_strand_id
1 'polypeptide(L)'
;MSVRASAARALGQVLGGGASLSTVLPPALEQTDPRDRGLLQELCHGVCRWHPQLQAGLDRLLARPLDPREHVIRALLLVGLYQLQHLRIPEHAAVAETVAAARELRKPWAVGLTNAVLRAALRRRAELA
;
A
#
# COMPACT_ATOMS: atom_id res chain seq x y z
N MET A 1 14.64 -3.70 -3.89
CA MET A 1 13.39 -3.49 -3.13
C MET A 1 12.21 -3.90 -4.00
N SER A 2 11.22 -4.56 -3.43
CA SER A 2 10.03 -4.97 -4.17
C SER A 2 9.20 -3.78 -4.63
N VAL A 3 8.36 -4.01 -5.63
CA VAL A 3 7.47 -2.97 -6.17
C VAL A 3 6.57 -2.39 -5.09
N ARG A 4 6.03 -3.24 -4.22
CA ARG A 4 5.10 -2.80 -3.17
C ARG A 4 5.81 -1.96 -2.11
N ALA A 5 7.02 -2.32 -1.75
CA ALA A 5 7.82 -1.51 -0.83
C ALA A 5 8.18 -0.16 -1.46
N SER A 6 8.56 -0.15 -2.74
CA SER A 6 8.85 1.08 -3.47
C SER A 6 7.62 1.99 -3.54
N ALA A 7 6.44 1.41 -3.83
CA ALA A 7 5.19 2.15 -3.85
C ALA A 7 4.88 2.76 -2.48
N ALA A 8 5.06 1.99 -1.41
CA ALA A 8 4.82 2.47 -0.05
C ALA A 8 5.72 3.64 0.30
N ARG A 9 7.00 3.60 -0.09
CA ARG A 9 7.94 4.71 0.17
C ARG A 9 7.53 5.96 -0.60
N ALA A 10 7.24 5.82 -1.89
CA ALA A 10 6.82 6.97 -2.71
C ALA A 10 5.53 7.59 -2.19
N LEU A 11 4.52 6.74 -1.93
CA LEU A 11 3.24 7.20 -1.42
C LEU A 11 3.34 7.78 -0.01
N GLY A 12 4.24 7.24 0.82
CA GLY A 12 4.48 7.81 2.14
C GLY A 12 4.94 9.26 2.08
N GLN A 13 5.78 9.60 1.11
CA GLN A 13 6.22 10.97 0.90
C GLN A 13 5.07 11.88 0.45
N VAL A 14 4.15 11.34 -0.34
CA VAL A 14 2.97 12.10 -0.79
C VAL A 14 1.99 12.30 0.35
N LEU A 15 1.65 11.23 1.07
CA LEU A 15 0.61 11.27 2.09
C LEU A 15 1.06 11.94 3.39
N GLY A 16 2.34 11.80 3.72
CA GLY A 16 2.88 12.32 4.98
C GLY A 16 3.77 13.54 4.83
N GLY A 17 4.49 13.63 3.72
CA GLY A 17 5.48 14.68 3.50
C GLY A 17 5.00 15.85 2.64
N GLY A 18 3.80 15.77 2.11
CA GLY A 18 3.27 16.83 1.22
C GLY A 18 3.91 16.88 -0.16
N ALA A 19 4.73 15.88 -0.51
CA ALA A 19 5.32 15.80 -1.84
C ALA A 19 4.26 15.45 -2.88
N SER A 20 4.47 15.86 -4.13
CA SER A 20 3.56 15.45 -5.21
C SER A 20 4.03 14.14 -5.82
N LEU A 21 3.08 13.35 -6.33
CA LEU A 21 3.41 12.09 -7.00
C LEU A 21 4.27 12.34 -8.24
N SER A 22 4.02 13.44 -8.95
CA SER A 22 4.83 13.81 -10.12
C SER A 22 6.29 14.08 -9.79
N THR A 23 6.60 14.41 -8.53
CA THR A 23 7.97 14.61 -8.06
C THR A 23 8.62 13.30 -7.61
N VAL A 24 7.90 12.46 -6.87
CA VAL A 24 8.50 11.27 -6.25
C VAL A 24 8.48 10.04 -7.16
N LEU A 25 7.55 9.94 -8.08
CA LEU A 25 7.40 8.74 -8.91
C LEU A 25 8.54 8.56 -9.94
N PRO A 26 8.97 9.60 -10.69
CA PRO A 26 10.03 9.40 -11.68
C PRO A 26 11.33 8.81 -11.12
N PRO A 27 11.90 9.31 -10.00
CA PRO A 27 13.08 8.68 -9.43
C PRO A 27 12.84 7.23 -9.00
N ALA A 28 11.66 6.94 -8.46
CA ALA A 28 11.32 5.58 -8.04
C ALA A 28 11.26 4.64 -9.25
N LEU A 29 10.72 5.10 -10.38
CA LEU A 29 10.67 4.32 -11.61
C LEU A 29 12.06 4.03 -12.16
N GLU A 30 12.97 5.00 -12.09
CA GLU A 30 14.34 4.82 -12.56
C GLU A 30 15.06 3.71 -11.78
N GLN A 31 14.78 3.57 -10.50
CA GLN A 31 15.40 2.57 -9.65
C GLN A 31 14.69 1.22 -9.68
N THR A 32 13.60 1.12 -10.42
CA THR A 32 12.78 -0.07 -10.49
C THR A 32 13.14 -0.86 -11.77
N ASP A 33 13.18 -2.19 -11.66
CA ASP A 33 13.34 -3.07 -12.82
C ASP A 33 12.29 -2.69 -13.87
N PRO A 34 12.69 -2.53 -15.15
CA PRO A 34 11.74 -2.13 -16.20
C PRO A 34 10.46 -2.97 -16.24
N ARG A 35 10.54 -4.27 -15.96
CA ARG A 35 9.36 -5.15 -15.97
C ARG A 35 8.37 -4.83 -14.86
N ASP A 36 8.80 -4.14 -13.80
CA ASP A 36 7.97 -3.82 -12.65
C ASP A 36 7.45 -2.38 -12.66
N ARG A 37 7.90 -1.56 -13.62
CA ARG A 37 7.53 -0.14 -13.66
C ARG A 37 6.04 0.08 -13.88
N GLY A 38 5.42 -0.75 -14.71
CA GLY A 38 3.98 -0.66 -14.95
C GLY A 38 3.17 -0.87 -13.68
N LEU A 39 3.53 -1.87 -12.88
CA LEU A 39 2.85 -2.13 -11.62
C LEU A 39 3.12 -1.00 -10.61
N LEU A 40 4.35 -0.49 -10.54
CA LEU A 40 4.65 0.63 -9.65
C LEU A 40 3.77 1.85 -9.97
N GLN A 41 3.65 2.19 -11.25
CA GLN A 41 2.79 3.29 -11.68
C GLN A 41 1.34 3.04 -11.32
N GLU A 42 0.85 1.82 -11.57
CA GLU A 42 -0.53 1.45 -11.27
C GLU A 42 -0.83 1.59 -9.78
N LEU A 43 0.06 1.10 -8.93
CA LEU A 43 -0.13 1.16 -7.48
C LEU A 43 -0.14 2.61 -6.98
N CYS A 44 0.80 3.42 -7.44
CA CYS A 44 0.91 4.81 -6.99
C CYS A 44 -0.26 5.67 -7.46
N HIS A 45 -0.59 5.59 -8.75
CA HIS A 45 -1.71 6.35 -9.30
C HIS A 45 -3.06 5.86 -8.74
N GLY A 46 -3.21 4.56 -8.62
CA GLY A 46 -4.45 3.96 -8.12
C GLY A 46 -4.73 4.35 -6.68
N VAL A 47 -3.73 4.29 -5.80
CA VAL A 47 -3.90 4.70 -4.41
C VAL A 47 -4.25 6.18 -4.32
N CYS A 48 -3.58 7.03 -5.08
CA CYS A 48 -3.88 8.46 -5.07
C CYS A 48 -5.30 8.74 -5.58
N ARG A 49 -5.70 8.04 -6.64
CA ARG A 49 -7.03 8.22 -7.24
C ARG A 49 -8.15 7.82 -6.28
N TRP A 50 -7.98 6.70 -5.58
CA TRP A 50 -9.01 6.14 -4.71
C TRP A 50 -8.73 6.39 -3.24
N HIS A 51 -7.84 7.33 -2.93
CA HIS A 51 -7.36 7.56 -1.57
C HIS A 51 -8.48 7.75 -0.53
N PRO A 52 -9.49 8.61 -0.74
CA PRO A 52 -10.51 8.79 0.29
C PRO A 52 -11.25 7.50 0.62
N GLN A 53 -11.59 6.71 -0.40
CA GLN A 53 -12.31 5.45 -0.25
C GLN A 53 -11.42 4.40 0.43
N LEU A 54 -10.17 4.29 0.00
CA LEU A 54 -9.23 3.34 0.59
C LEU A 54 -8.94 3.67 2.06
N GLN A 55 -8.75 4.95 2.37
CA GLN A 55 -8.50 5.37 3.74
C GLN A 55 -9.71 5.10 4.64
N ALA A 56 -10.92 5.36 4.16
CA ALA A 56 -12.14 5.05 4.91
C ALA A 56 -12.24 3.55 5.20
N GLY A 57 -11.92 2.71 4.21
CA GLY A 57 -11.89 1.27 4.40
C GLY A 57 -10.83 0.84 5.41
N LEU A 58 -9.64 1.41 5.34
CA LEU A 58 -8.57 1.13 6.29
C LEU A 58 -8.98 1.49 7.71
N ASP A 59 -9.59 2.66 7.90
CA ASP A 59 -10.01 3.12 9.23
C ASP A 59 -11.01 2.16 9.87
N ARG A 60 -11.84 1.50 9.06
CA ARG A 60 -12.81 0.51 9.56
C ARG A 60 -12.14 -0.83 9.92
N LEU A 61 -10.97 -1.11 9.36
CA LEU A 61 -10.26 -2.37 9.61
C LEU A 61 -9.27 -2.26 10.77
N LEU A 62 -8.80 -1.07 11.09
CA LEU A 62 -7.85 -0.88 12.18
C LEU A 62 -8.57 -0.86 13.50
N ALA A 63 -8.10 -1.68 14.45
CA ALA A 63 -8.62 -1.67 15.83
C ALA A 63 -8.26 -0.37 16.54
N ARG A 64 -7.09 0.19 16.20
CA ARG A 64 -6.60 1.47 16.71
C ARG A 64 -5.98 2.26 15.57
N PRO A 65 -6.07 3.61 15.57
CA PRO A 65 -5.42 4.41 14.56
C PRO A 65 -3.91 4.18 14.55
N LEU A 66 -3.31 4.24 13.37
CA LEU A 66 -1.86 4.24 13.27
C LEU A 66 -1.28 5.54 13.82
N ASP A 67 -0.07 5.46 14.36
CA ASP A 67 0.69 6.65 14.69
C ASP A 67 0.77 7.52 13.43
N PRO A 68 0.42 8.82 13.51
CA PRO A 68 0.45 9.71 12.34
C PRO A 68 1.81 9.79 11.64
N ARG A 69 2.89 9.45 12.34
CA ARG A 69 4.23 9.44 11.76
C ARG A 69 4.51 8.21 10.89
N GLU A 70 3.68 7.18 10.96
CA GLU A 70 3.86 5.94 10.22
C GLU A 70 3.27 6.03 8.82
N HIS A 71 3.77 7.01 8.05
CA HIS A 71 3.26 7.29 6.70
C HIS A 71 3.52 6.13 5.73
N VAL A 72 4.69 5.49 5.81
CA VAL A 72 5.07 4.42 4.91
C VAL A 72 4.21 3.19 5.14
N ILE A 73 3.95 2.84 6.40
CA ILE A 73 3.11 1.67 6.70
C ILE A 73 1.66 1.94 6.34
N ARG A 74 1.16 3.15 6.61
CA ARG A 74 -0.19 3.52 6.14
C ARG A 74 -0.28 3.37 4.63
N ALA A 75 0.72 3.89 3.90
CA ALA A 75 0.75 3.76 2.45
C ALA A 75 0.78 2.29 2.01
N LEU A 76 1.56 1.45 2.70
CA LEU A 76 1.62 0.03 2.38
C LEU A 76 0.27 -0.65 2.55
N LEU A 77 -0.46 -0.33 3.62
CA LEU A 77 -1.80 -0.88 3.85
C LEU A 77 -2.76 -0.43 2.75
N LEU A 78 -2.68 0.82 2.32
CA LEU A 78 -3.50 1.31 1.20
C LEU A 78 -3.15 0.61 -0.11
N VAL A 79 -1.87 0.34 -0.36
CA VAL A 79 -1.42 -0.43 -1.52
C VAL A 79 -2.02 -1.84 -1.48
N GLY A 80 -2.02 -2.48 -0.33
CA GLY A 80 -2.62 -3.79 -0.16
C GLY A 80 -4.11 -3.77 -0.47
N LEU A 81 -4.83 -2.83 0.11
CA LEU A 81 -6.28 -2.70 -0.11
C LEU A 81 -6.60 -2.39 -1.58
N TYR A 82 -5.81 -1.52 -2.21
CA TYR A 82 -5.99 -1.20 -3.63
C TYR A 82 -5.91 -2.45 -4.50
N GLN A 83 -4.92 -3.30 -4.26
CA GLN A 83 -4.76 -4.54 -5.01
C GLN A 83 -5.99 -5.44 -4.87
N LEU A 84 -6.50 -5.59 -3.65
CA LEU A 84 -7.64 -6.46 -3.40
C LEU A 84 -8.94 -5.93 -4.00
N GLN A 85 -9.09 -4.61 -4.10
CA GLN A 85 -10.34 -4.00 -4.55
C GLN A 85 -10.35 -3.69 -6.04
N HIS A 86 -9.22 -3.37 -6.64
CA HIS A 86 -9.17 -2.82 -7.98
C HIS A 86 -8.32 -3.61 -8.98
N LEU A 87 -7.45 -4.50 -8.54
CA LEU A 87 -6.57 -5.23 -9.43
C LEU A 87 -6.94 -6.70 -9.52
N ARG A 88 -6.52 -7.35 -10.61
CA ARG A 88 -6.75 -8.78 -10.85
C ARG A 88 -5.51 -9.58 -10.46
N ILE A 89 -5.02 -9.35 -9.26
CA ILE A 89 -3.92 -10.11 -8.69
C ILE A 89 -4.53 -11.18 -7.78
N PRO A 90 -4.07 -12.43 -7.84
CA PRO A 90 -4.56 -13.44 -6.91
C PRO A 90 -4.47 -12.97 -5.47
N GLU A 91 -5.52 -13.17 -4.70
CA GLU A 91 -5.62 -12.63 -3.35
C GLU A 91 -4.46 -13.07 -2.45
N HIS A 92 -4.09 -14.35 -2.50
CA HIS A 92 -2.99 -14.85 -1.69
C HIS A 92 -1.66 -14.20 -2.07
N ALA A 93 -1.45 -13.91 -3.35
CA ALA A 93 -0.23 -13.25 -3.81
C ALA A 93 -0.21 -11.79 -3.37
N ALA A 94 -1.33 -11.09 -3.48
CA ALA A 94 -1.43 -9.71 -3.04
C ALA A 94 -1.12 -9.60 -1.54
N VAL A 95 -1.69 -10.49 -0.72
CA VAL A 95 -1.44 -10.51 0.71
C VAL A 95 0.02 -10.83 1.01
N ALA A 96 0.53 -11.93 0.46
CA ALA A 96 1.90 -12.38 0.74
C ALA A 96 2.96 -11.36 0.34
N GLU A 97 2.82 -10.79 -0.85
CA GLU A 97 3.80 -9.80 -1.35
C GLU A 97 3.75 -8.49 -0.57
N THR A 98 2.56 -8.08 -0.13
CA THR A 98 2.43 -6.86 0.66
C THR A 98 2.99 -7.08 2.07
N VAL A 99 2.75 -8.25 2.67
CA VAL A 99 3.35 -8.60 3.96
C VAL A 99 4.88 -8.65 3.86
N ALA A 100 5.42 -9.25 2.79
CA ALA A 100 6.86 -9.30 2.57
C ALA A 100 7.46 -7.89 2.45
N ALA A 101 6.73 -6.95 1.85
CA ALA A 101 7.18 -5.56 1.75
C ALA A 101 7.33 -4.90 3.13
N ALA A 102 6.49 -5.25 4.09
CA ALA A 102 6.62 -4.72 5.45
C ALA A 102 7.98 -5.10 6.07
N ARG A 103 8.46 -6.32 5.80
CA ARG A 103 9.78 -6.75 6.26
C ARG A 103 10.89 -5.94 5.60
N GLU A 104 10.79 -5.72 4.29
CA GLU A 104 11.77 -4.93 3.56
C GLU A 104 11.85 -3.49 4.07
N LEU A 105 10.73 -2.94 4.51
CA LEU A 105 10.65 -1.59 5.05
C LEU A 105 11.21 -1.48 6.48
N ARG A 106 11.68 -2.60 7.03
CA ARG A 106 12.30 -2.66 8.37
C ARG A 106 11.37 -2.22 9.49
N LYS A 107 10.10 -2.61 9.35
CA LYS A 107 9.07 -2.38 10.36
C LYS A 107 8.49 -3.73 10.79
N PRO A 108 9.25 -4.53 11.59
CA PRO A 108 8.80 -5.88 11.95
C PRO A 108 7.44 -5.90 12.66
N TRP A 109 7.13 -4.87 13.42
CA TRP A 109 5.83 -4.74 14.09
C TRP A 109 4.67 -4.65 13.09
N ALA A 110 4.92 -4.20 11.87
CA ALA A 110 3.89 -4.03 10.85
C ALA A 110 3.60 -5.29 10.06
N VAL A 111 4.42 -6.33 10.18
CA VAL A 111 4.24 -7.58 9.45
C VAL A 111 2.91 -8.23 9.82
N GLY A 112 2.69 -8.45 11.11
CA GLY A 112 1.44 -9.02 11.61
C GLY A 112 0.24 -8.13 11.34
N LEU A 113 0.41 -6.83 11.52
CA LEU A 113 -0.66 -5.85 11.26
C LEU A 113 -1.09 -5.90 9.79
N THR A 114 -0.14 -5.89 8.87
CA THR A 114 -0.43 -5.94 7.43
C THR A 114 -1.20 -7.21 7.08
N ASN A 115 -0.75 -8.35 7.58
CA ASN A 115 -1.45 -9.61 7.35
C ASN A 115 -2.87 -9.58 7.91
N ALA A 116 -3.03 -9.10 9.13
CA ALA A 116 -4.34 -9.05 9.80
C ALA A 116 -5.31 -8.12 9.07
N VAL A 117 -4.86 -6.93 8.66
CA VAL A 117 -5.69 -5.97 7.94
C VAL A 117 -6.16 -6.52 6.60
N LEU A 118 -5.24 -7.09 5.81
CA LEU A 118 -5.60 -7.58 4.49
C LEU A 118 -6.51 -8.81 4.56
N ARG A 119 -6.31 -9.71 5.54
CA ARG A 119 -7.21 -10.84 5.71
C ARG A 119 -8.58 -10.40 6.20
N ALA A 120 -8.65 -9.39 7.07
CA ALA A 120 -9.92 -8.82 7.49
C ALA A 120 -10.64 -8.17 6.30
N ALA A 121 -9.91 -7.49 5.42
CA ALA A 121 -10.47 -6.90 4.21
C ALA A 121 -11.13 -7.96 3.33
N LEU A 122 -10.49 -9.13 3.18
CA LEU A 122 -11.06 -10.22 2.39
C LEU A 122 -12.34 -10.75 3.02
N ARG A 123 -12.37 -10.93 4.35
CA ARG A 123 -13.56 -11.42 5.06
C ARG A 123 -14.71 -10.41 5.03
N ARG A 124 -14.39 -9.11 5.00
CA ARG A 124 -15.39 -8.04 5.10
C ARG A 124 -15.56 -7.29 3.77
N ARG A 125 -15.27 -7.96 2.66
CA ARG A 125 -15.25 -7.33 1.34
C ARG A 125 -16.54 -6.59 1.01
N ALA A 126 -17.68 -7.17 1.33
CA ALA A 126 -18.98 -6.56 1.05
C ALA A 126 -19.17 -5.22 1.78
N GLU A 127 -18.60 -5.07 2.97
CA GLU A 127 -18.69 -3.84 3.76
C GLU A 127 -17.81 -2.73 3.21
N LEU A 128 -16.73 -3.10 2.48
CA LEU A 128 -15.72 -2.17 2.02
C LEU A 128 -15.90 -1.78 0.55
N ALA A 129 -16.82 -2.44 -0.13
CA ALA A 129 -17.07 -2.21 -1.55
C ALA A 129 -17.72 -0.85 -1.82
#